data_bf228a4a53011134404a2f0a168cf682
#
_entry.id   bf228a4a53011134404a2f0a168cf682
#
_cell.length_a   1.000
_cell.length_b   1.000
_cell.length_c   1.000
_cell.angle_alpha   90.00
_cell.angle_beta   90.00
_cell.angle_gamma   90.00
#
_symmetry.space_group_name_H-M   'P 1'
#
loop_
_entity.id
_entity.type
_entity.pdbx_description
1 polymer ?
#
loop_
_entity_poly.entity_id
_entity_poly.type
_entity_poly.pdbx_seq_one_letter_code
_entity_poly.pdbx_strand_id
1 'polypeptide(L)'
;GLDPLKKPPSDERFSEFLRSNPNGYFQIVRKLLVQELINEGVIRGTGIGFDSCPIEASVKENNLKTSVKDRYDKHRLVSGDKDARVGVSIHFPSPFKKKIHYFWGYRNHIINDLESELPVWEVTLQANKSEKPVGLSMLKQLHRVFSLPVEVVTGDANYDVEAILKYIIDQMKAEAMIPRNPGNTQNTPYTVRKDKIYCQAELPMYRKGKMTNKGVVYCQYSCPLYSGLLIWSERM
;
A
#
# COMPACT_ATOMS: atom_id res chain seq x y z
N GLY A 1 30.61 -13.57 10.53
CA GLY A 1 30.00 -13.95 9.26
C GLY A 1 29.68 -15.44 9.21
N LEU A 2 28.72 -15.83 8.40
CA LEU A 2 28.43 -17.25 8.15
C LEU A 2 29.60 -17.85 7.36
N ASP A 3 30.14 -18.97 7.87
CA ASP A 3 31.17 -19.73 7.16
C ASP A 3 30.51 -20.42 5.94
N PRO A 4 30.86 -20.03 4.69
CA PRO A 4 30.22 -20.57 3.49
C PRO A 4 30.47 -22.08 3.30
N LEU A 5 31.42 -22.66 4.03
CA LEU A 5 31.73 -24.09 3.99
C LEU A 5 30.91 -24.89 4.98
N LYS A 6 30.20 -24.27 5.91
CA LYS A 6 29.31 -24.97 6.85
C LYS A 6 27.94 -25.21 6.25
N LYS A 7 27.44 -26.42 6.42
CA LYS A 7 26.06 -26.78 6.04
C LYS A 7 25.07 -25.79 6.71
N PRO A 8 24.12 -25.23 5.98
CA PRO A 8 23.09 -24.37 6.57
C PRO A 8 22.29 -25.11 7.63
N PRO A 9 21.73 -24.43 8.62
CA PRO A 9 20.84 -25.01 9.61
C PRO A 9 19.68 -25.77 8.94
N SER A 10 19.23 -26.87 9.55
CA SER A 10 18.02 -27.55 9.08
C SER A 10 16.78 -26.67 9.30
N ASP A 11 15.71 -26.91 8.54
CA ASP A 11 14.42 -26.19 8.67
C ASP A 11 13.87 -26.28 10.09
N GLU A 12 14.08 -27.41 10.78
CA GLU A 12 13.67 -27.59 12.16
C GLU A 12 14.41 -26.65 13.11
N ARG A 13 15.74 -26.55 12.99
CA ARG A 13 16.57 -25.66 13.80
C ARG A 13 16.25 -24.19 13.50
N PHE A 14 15.99 -23.85 12.25
CA PHE A 14 15.57 -22.51 11.89
C PHE A 14 14.19 -22.18 12.51
N SER A 15 13.24 -23.10 12.43
CA SER A 15 11.92 -22.93 13.04
C SER A 15 11.99 -22.86 14.57
N GLU A 16 12.86 -23.60 15.21
CA GLU A 16 13.12 -23.54 16.66
C GLU A 16 13.72 -22.19 17.06
N PHE A 17 14.71 -21.71 16.30
CA PHE A 17 15.30 -20.39 16.50
C PHE A 17 14.26 -19.28 16.41
N LEU A 18 13.39 -19.31 15.39
CA LEU A 18 12.32 -18.30 15.24
C LEU A 18 11.31 -18.35 16.40
N ARG A 19 11.01 -19.53 16.93
CA ARG A 19 10.06 -19.70 18.05
C ARG A 19 10.67 -19.30 19.39
N SER A 20 11.95 -19.56 19.60
CA SER A 20 12.64 -19.29 20.87
C SER A 20 13.07 -17.83 21.04
N ASN A 21 13.11 -17.04 19.95
CA ASN A 21 13.50 -15.64 20.02
C ASN A 21 12.28 -14.73 19.93
N PRO A 22 12.13 -13.77 20.86
CA PRO A 22 11.06 -12.78 20.79
C PRO A 22 11.13 -11.95 19.52
N ASN A 23 9.98 -11.62 18.93
CA ASN A 23 9.91 -10.79 17.71
C ASN A 23 10.63 -9.44 17.89
N GLY A 24 10.68 -8.91 19.11
CA GLY A 24 11.42 -7.69 19.43
C GLY A 24 12.92 -7.74 19.08
N TYR A 25 13.56 -8.91 19.18
CA TYR A 25 14.96 -9.08 18.77
C TYR A 25 15.14 -8.84 17.27
N PHE A 26 14.29 -9.46 16.46
CA PHE A 26 14.34 -9.29 15.00
C PHE A 26 14.13 -7.82 14.61
N GLN A 27 13.23 -7.11 15.30
CA GLN A 27 13.00 -5.68 15.08
C GLN A 27 14.23 -4.82 15.44
N ILE A 28 14.96 -5.18 16.51
CA ILE A 28 16.21 -4.49 16.88
C ILE A 28 17.27 -4.75 15.81
N VAL A 29 17.51 -6.02 15.46
CA VAL A 29 18.50 -6.39 14.44
C VAL A 29 18.21 -5.68 13.12
N ARG A 30 16.94 -5.66 12.68
CA ARG A 30 16.53 -4.95 11.47
C ARG A 30 16.87 -3.47 11.54
N LYS A 31 16.54 -2.79 12.65
CA LYS A 31 16.86 -1.36 12.80
C LYS A 31 18.36 -1.10 12.74
N LEU A 32 19.17 -1.95 13.35
CA LEU A 32 20.63 -1.83 13.29
C LEU A 32 21.16 -2.03 11.87
N LEU A 33 20.64 -3.02 11.14
CA LEU A 33 21.02 -3.25 9.74
C LEU A 33 20.62 -2.08 8.84
N VAL A 34 19.40 -1.55 8.99
CA VAL A 34 18.98 -0.37 8.22
C VAL A 34 19.87 0.84 8.56
N GLN A 35 20.20 1.06 9.83
CA GLN A 35 21.07 2.15 10.22
C GLN A 35 22.47 2.00 9.60
N GLU A 36 23.01 0.78 9.56
CA GLU A 36 24.29 0.53 8.92
C GLU A 36 24.25 0.78 7.41
N LEU A 37 23.20 0.35 6.73
CA LEU A 37 23.00 0.62 5.30
C LEU A 37 22.87 2.13 5.01
N ILE A 38 22.28 2.89 5.94
CA ILE A 38 22.24 4.36 5.86
C ILE A 38 23.65 4.95 6.03
N ASN A 39 24.41 4.47 7.02
CA ASN A 39 25.77 4.95 7.29
C ASN A 39 26.73 4.68 6.10
N GLU A 40 26.56 3.54 5.45
CA GLU A 40 27.32 3.14 4.24
C GLU A 40 26.81 3.83 2.96
N GLY A 41 25.75 4.63 3.04
CA GLY A 41 25.16 5.33 1.90
C GLY A 41 24.44 4.44 0.88
N VAL A 42 24.15 3.18 1.22
CA VAL A 42 23.36 2.27 0.39
C VAL A 42 21.90 2.70 0.40
N ILE A 43 21.37 3.06 1.58
CA ILE A 43 20.05 3.68 1.73
C ILE A 43 20.28 5.18 1.85
N ARG A 44 19.87 5.94 0.83
CA ARG A 44 19.96 7.39 0.83
C ARG A 44 18.79 8.08 1.48
N GLY A 45 17.60 7.50 1.32
CA GLY A 45 16.38 7.98 1.93
C GLY A 45 15.86 9.32 1.39
N THR A 46 16.34 9.78 0.24
CA THR A 46 15.83 10.98 -0.43
C THR A 46 14.43 10.79 -0.97
N GLY A 47 14.12 9.60 -1.48
CA GLY A 47 12.80 9.17 -1.89
C GLY A 47 12.38 7.92 -1.14
N ILE A 48 11.18 7.92 -0.58
CA ILE A 48 10.61 6.75 0.08
C ILE A 48 9.22 6.43 -0.47
N GLY A 49 8.88 5.14 -0.48
CA GLY A 49 7.61 4.67 -1.02
C GLY A 49 6.86 3.75 -0.07
N PHE A 50 5.55 3.96 0.05
CA PHE A 50 4.64 3.04 0.74
C PHE A 50 4.20 1.91 -0.15
N ASP A 51 4.17 0.71 0.42
CA ASP A 51 3.53 -0.45 -0.18
C ASP A 51 2.92 -1.34 0.89
N SER A 52 2.03 -2.24 0.48
CA SER A 52 1.48 -3.26 1.35
C SER A 52 1.24 -4.57 0.61
N CYS A 53 1.65 -5.67 1.21
CA CYS A 53 1.55 -7.00 0.64
C CYS A 53 0.67 -7.90 1.51
N PRO A 54 -0.31 -8.63 0.95
CA PRO A 54 -1.07 -9.63 1.68
C PRO A 54 -0.20 -10.84 1.99
N ILE A 55 -0.31 -11.36 3.21
CA ILE A 55 0.30 -12.61 3.66
C ILE A 55 -0.81 -13.56 4.07
N GLU A 56 -1.03 -14.59 3.28
CA GLU A 56 -2.03 -15.62 3.59
C GLU A 56 -1.52 -16.53 4.69
N ALA A 57 -2.33 -16.72 5.74
CA ALA A 57 -2.04 -17.68 6.77
C ALA A 57 -2.23 -19.12 6.25
N SER A 58 -1.43 -20.04 6.77
CA SER A 58 -1.55 -21.48 6.45
C SER A 58 -2.73 -22.10 7.21
N VAL A 59 -3.94 -21.73 6.79
CA VAL A 59 -5.21 -22.18 7.38
C VAL A 59 -6.10 -22.82 6.33
N LYS A 60 -6.92 -23.81 6.77
CA LYS A 60 -7.82 -24.54 5.85
C LYS A 60 -8.85 -23.63 5.16
N GLU A 61 -9.17 -22.51 5.78
CA GLU A 61 -10.10 -21.51 5.25
C GLU A 61 -9.57 -20.84 3.97
N ASN A 62 -8.28 -20.77 3.77
CA ASN A 62 -7.66 -20.28 2.54
C ASN A 62 -7.65 -21.32 1.41
N ASN A 63 -7.98 -22.59 1.72
CA ASN A 63 -8.03 -23.63 0.70
C ASN A 63 -9.24 -23.43 -0.22
N LEU A 64 -9.00 -23.34 -1.53
CA LEU A 64 -10.04 -23.14 -2.55
C LEU A 64 -11.10 -24.26 -2.61
N LYS A 65 -10.78 -25.43 -2.08
CA LYS A 65 -11.71 -26.57 -2.00
C LYS A 65 -12.72 -26.45 -0.85
N THR A 66 -12.51 -25.53 0.08
CA THR A 66 -13.41 -25.31 1.22
C THR A 66 -14.64 -24.48 0.78
N SER A 67 -15.84 -24.80 1.29
CA SER A 67 -17.07 -24.06 0.96
C SER A 67 -16.94 -22.55 1.18
N VAL A 68 -17.40 -21.77 0.19
CA VAL A 68 -17.27 -20.30 0.20
C VAL A 68 -18.14 -19.63 1.28
N LYS A 69 -19.28 -20.23 1.67
CA LYS A 69 -20.23 -19.61 2.59
C LYS A 69 -19.68 -19.34 3.99
N ASP A 70 -18.84 -20.26 4.48
CA ASP A 70 -18.30 -20.17 5.85
C ASP A 70 -16.87 -19.62 5.89
N ARG A 71 -16.30 -19.36 4.72
CA ARG A 71 -14.87 -19.05 4.54
C ARG A 71 -14.51 -17.66 5.00
N TYR A 72 -15.40 -16.69 4.80
CA TYR A 72 -15.09 -15.26 4.96
C TYR A 72 -16.03 -14.55 5.92
N ASP A 73 -16.54 -15.27 6.93
CA ASP A 73 -17.22 -14.65 8.04
C ASP A 73 -16.23 -13.82 8.86
N LYS A 74 -16.45 -12.52 8.92
CA LYS A 74 -15.60 -11.55 9.62
C LYS A 74 -15.51 -11.79 11.13
N HIS A 75 -16.51 -12.48 11.69
CA HIS A 75 -16.62 -12.76 13.13
C HIS A 75 -16.01 -14.09 13.51
N ARG A 76 -15.67 -14.93 12.52
CA ARG A 76 -15.06 -16.23 12.75
C ARG A 76 -13.60 -16.08 13.15
N LEU A 77 -13.16 -16.92 14.07
CA LEU A 77 -11.75 -17.15 14.37
C LEU A 77 -11.34 -18.47 13.72
N VAL A 78 -10.26 -18.46 12.98
CA VAL A 78 -9.72 -19.67 12.37
C VAL A 78 -8.98 -20.51 13.42
N SER A 79 -9.14 -21.83 13.35
CA SER A 79 -8.59 -22.73 14.38
C SER A 79 -7.08 -22.89 14.32
N GLY A 80 -6.49 -22.77 13.15
CA GLY A 80 -5.05 -22.98 12.94
C GLY A 80 -4.19 -21.77 13.29
N ASP A 81 -4.74 -20.56 13.18
CA ASP A 81 -4.06 -19.30 13.48
C ASP A 81 -5.09 -18.29 14.03
N LYS A 82 -5.16 -18.21 15.36
CA LYS A 82 -6.15 -17.38 16.05
C LYS A 82 -5.98 -15.88 15.83
N ASP A 83 -4.81 -15.46 15.38
CA ASP A 83 -4.49 -14.04 15.12
C ASP A 83 -4.79 -13.62 13.69
N ALA A 84 -4.88 -14.57 12.76
CA ALA A 84 -5.27 -14.29 11.38
C ALA A 84 -6.67 -13.67 11.30
N ARG A 85 -6.83 -12.69 10.43
CA ARG A 85 -8.12 -12.03 10.16
C ARG A 85 -8.39 -12.00 8.66
N VAL A 86 -9.67 -11.87 8.32
CA VAL A 86 -10.09 -11.70 6.92
C VAL A 86 -9.54 -10.39 6.37
N GLY A 87 -8.82 -10.52 5.27
CA GLY A 87 -8.37 -9.42 4.44
C GLY A 87 -9.01 -9.44 3.06
N VAL A 88 -8.91 -8.33 2.38
CA VAL A 88 -9.39 -8.16 1.00
C VAL A 88 -8.27 -7.56 0.17
N SER A 89 -7.94 -8.23 -0.93
CA SER A 89 -7.08 -7.68 -1.97
C SER A 89 -7.90 -7.41 -3.22
N ILE A 90 -7.74 -6.24 -3.81
CA ILE A 90 -8.47 -5.81 -4.99
C ILE A 90 -7.46 -5.60 -6.09
N HIS A 91 -7.66 -6.31 -7.20
CA HIS A 91 -6.83 -6.20 -8.38
C HIS A 91 -7.69 -5.81 -9.58
N PHE A 92 -7.18 -4.91 -10.41
CA PHE A 92 -7.82 -4.46 -11.63
C PHE A 92 -7.00 -4.95 -12.83
N PRO A 93 -7.27 -6.16 -13.38
CA PRO A 93 -6.59 -6.66 -14.58
C PRO A 93 -6.87 -5.80 -15.81
N SER A 94 -7.93 -5.00 -15.78
CA SER A 94 -8.22 -3.93 -16.74
C SER A 94 -9.03 -2.84 -16.05
N PRO A 95 -9.13 -1.61 -16.59
CA PRO A 95 -9.85 -0.49 -15.95
C PRO A 95 -11.29 -0.80 -15.53
N PHE A 96 -11.92 -1.80 -16.15
CA PHE A 96 -13.32 -2.17 -15.91
C PHE A 96 -13.52 -3.51 -15.24
N LYS A 97 -12.45 -4.29 -15.05
CA LYS A 97 -12.54 -5.63 -14.48
C LYS A 97 -11.92 -5.64 -13.08
N LYS A 98 -12.79 -5.56 -12.08
CA LYS A 98 -12.40 -5.68 -10.69
C LYS A 98 -12.35 -7.17 -10.32
N LYS A 99 -11.22 -7.64 -9.81
CA LYS A 99 -11.06 -8.96 -9.20
C LYS A 99 -10.85 -8.76 -7.69
N ILE A 100 -11.74 -9.35 -6.89
CA ILE A 100 -11.67 -9.29 -5.43
C ILE A 100 -11.18 -10.64 -4.95
N HIS A 101 -10.13 -10.63 -4.14
CA HIS A 101 -9.58 -11.79 -3.48
C HIS A 101 -9.70 -11.63 -1.97
N TYR A 102 -10.41 -12.56 -1.33
CA TYR A 102 -10.53 -12.65 0.12
C TYR A 102 -9.55 -13.69 0.65
N PHE A 103 -8.90 -13.39 1.76
CA PHE A 103 -7.97 -14.29 2.40
C PHE A 103 -7.98 -14.12 3.92
N TRP A 104 -7.59 -15.16 4.62
CA TRP A 104 -7.30 -15.10 6.05
C TRP A 104 -5.80 -14.94 6.24
N GLY A 105 -5.40 -13.96 7.03
CA GLY A 105 -3.98 -13.75 7.29
C GLY A 105 -3.64 -12.37 7.80
N TYR A 106 -2.56 -11.86 7.25
CA TYR A 106 -1.91 -10.62 7.65
C TYR A 106 -1.67 -9.73 6.43
N ARG A 107 -1.28 -8.51 6.71
CA ARG A 107 -0.79 -7.58 5.71
C ARG A 107 0.54 -7.03 6.20
N ASN A 108 1.58 -7.16 5.40
CA ASN A 108 2.84 -6.50 5.63
C ASN A 108 2.79 -5.12 5.00
N HIS A 109 2.93 -4.09 5.81
CA HIS A 109 3.07 -2.72 5.38
C HIS A 109 4.54 -2.36 5.40
N ILE A 110 5.03 -1.77 4.32
CA ILE A 110 6.44 -1.52 4.11
C ILE A 110 6.66 -0.09 3.63
N ILE A 111 7.77 0.50 4.03
CA ILE A 111 8.32 1.72 3.45
C ILE A 111 9.69 1.35 2.88
N ASN A 112 9.86 1.52 1.58
CA ASN A 112 11.10 1.27 0.88
C ASN A 112 11.80 2.58 0.55
N ASP A 113 13.13 2.56 0.53
CA ASP A 113 13.93 3.56 -0.18
C ASP A 113 13.77 3.34 -1.68
N LEU A 114 13.46 4.41 -2.42
CA LEU A 114 13.14 4.30 -3.85
C LEU A 114 14.37 4.05 -4.72
N GLU A 115 15.53 4.38 -4.25
CA GLU A 115 16.76 4.23 -5.03
C GLU A 115 17.38 2.83 -4.86
N SER A 116 17.47 2.36 -3.63
CA SER A 116 18.01 1.01 -3.34
C SER A 116 16.97 -0.10 -3.38
N GLU A 117 15.66 0.25 -3.42
CA GLU A 117 14.52 -0.68 -3.28
C GLU A 117 14.49 -1.45 -1.96
N LEU A 118 15.38 -1.11 -1.01
CA LEU A 118 15.47 -1.79 0.27
C LEU A 118 14.41 -1.31 1.26
N PRO A 119 13.89 -2.22 2.10
CA PRO A 119 12.92 -1.87 3.13
C PRO A 119 13.60 -1.07 4.25
N VAL A 120 13.10 0.13 4.49
CA VAL A 120 13.55 1.01 5.58
C VAL A 120 12.70 0.80 6.84
N TRP A 121 11.41 0.61 6.65
CA TRP A 121 10.47 0.37 7.75
C TRP A 121 9.40 -0.64 7.33
N GLU A 122 9.06 -1.53 8.26
CA GLU A 122 7.99 -2.50 8.02
C GLU A 122 7.21 -2.81 9.28
N VAL A 123 5.96 -3.20 9.11
CA VAL A 123 5.11 -3.75 10.15
C VAL A 123 4.12 -4.75 9.56
N THR A 124 4.04 -5.94 10.15
CA THR A 124 3.04 -6.94 9.78
C THR A 124 1.90 -6.90 10.80
N LEU A 125 0.70 -6.70 10.32
CA LEU A 125 -0.52 -6.63 11.13
C LEU A 125 -1.58 -7.56 10.57
N GLN A 126 -2.62 -7.81 11.38
CA GLN A 126 -3.80 -8.57 10.94
C GLN A 126 -4.40 -7.93 9.68
N ALA A 127 -4.81 -8.75 8.71
CA ALA A 127 -5.24 -8.30 7.39
C ALA A 127 -6.47 -7.37 7.37
N ASN A 128 -7.23 -7.31 8.47
CA ASN A 128 -8.36 -6.40 8.65
C ASN A 128 -7.99 -5.00 9.13
N LYS A 129 -6.71 -4.74 9.41
CA LYS A 129 -6.27 -3.39 9.83
C LYS A 129 -6.24 -2.45 8.64
N SER A 130 -6.72 -1.22 8.86
CA SER A 130 -6.73 -0.19 7.82
C SER A 130 -5.32 0.32 7.53
N GLU A 131 -4.97 0.44 6.26
CA GLU A 131 -3.67 0.93 5.80
C GLU A 131 -3.41 2.39 6.19
N LYS A 132 -4.45 3.22 6.19
CA LYS A 132 -4.36 4.66 6.43
C LYS A 132 -3.72 5.03 7.78
N PRO A 133 -4.25 4.59 8.95
CA PRO A 133 -3.63 4.89 10.24
C PRO A 133 -2.29 4.19 10.42
N VAL A 134 -2.11 3.01 9.82
CA VAL A 134 -0.84 2.27 9.87
C VAL A 134 0.24 3.06 9.14
N GLY A 135 -0.02 3.52 7.92
CA GLY A 135 0.93 4.32 7.13
C GLY A 135 1.38 5.58 7.86
N LEU A 136 0.46 6.34 8.46
CA LEU A 136 0.81 7.52 9.25
C LEU A 136 1.69 7.17 10.47
N SER A 137 1.36 6.07 11.17
CA SER A 137 2.15 5.59 12.30
C SER A 137 3.56 5.20 11.88
N MET A 138 3.69 4.52 10.75
CA MET A 138 4.99 4.12 10.20
C MET A 138 5.86 5.31 9.82
N LEU A 139 5.31 6.33 9.13
CA LEU A 139 6.03 7.56 8.82
C LEU A 139 6.56 8.26 10.06
N LYS A 140 5.70 8.39 11.08
CA LYS A 140 6.09 9.01 12.36
C LYS A 140 7.21 8.24 13.05
N GLN A 141 7.17 6.91 13.02
CA GLN A 141 8.19 6.07 13.63
C GLN A 141 9.49 6.13 12.84
N LEU A 142 9.43 6.01 11.50
CA LEU A 142 10.59 6.14 10.63
C LEU A 142 11.29 7.48 10.83
N HIS A 143 10.56 8.58 10.75
CA HIS A 143 11.09 9.95 10.91
C HIS A 143 11.70 10.18 12.31
N ARG A 144 11.17 9.52 13.35
CA ARG A 144 11.72 9.60 14.71
C ARG A 144 13.00 8.77 14.91
N VAL A 145 13.10 7.63 14.20
CA VAL A 145 14.19 6.66 14.41
C VAL A 145 15.37 6.93 13.51
N PHE A 146 15.11 7.33 12.27
CA PHE A 146 16.16 7.58 11.28
C PHE A 146 16.14 9.03 10.81
N SER A 147 17.32 9.66 10.78
CA SER A 147 17.49 11.01 10.23
C SER A 147 17.71 10.94 8.72
N LEU A 148 16.66 10.60 7.98
CA LEU A 148 16.73 10.53 6.52
C LEU A 148 16.43 11.89 5.88
N PRO A 149 17.14 12.30 4.82
CA PRO A 149 16.90 13.53 4.07
C PRO A 149 15.75 13.35 3.07
N VAL A 150 14.55 13.02 3.57
CA VAL A 150 13.42 12.72 2.70
C VAL A 150 12.94 13.95 1.95
N GLU A 151 13.00 13.90 0.62
CA GLU A 151 12.53 14.93 -0.30
C GLU A 151 11.17 14.56 -0.91
N VAL A 152 10.95 13.26 -1.18
CA VAL A 152 9.75 12.75 -1.84
C VAL A 152 9.21 11.53 -1.13
N VAL A 153 7.90 11.51 -0.94
CA VAL A 153 7.16 10.34 -0.44
C VAL A 153 6.13 9.90 -1.48
N THR A 154 6.20 8.65 -1.92
CA THR A 154 5.27 8.05 -2.88
C THR A 154 4.40 6.99 -2.22
N GLY A 155 3.27 6.68 -2.83
CA GLY A 155 2.39 5.60 -2.39
C GLY A 155 1.21 5.44 -3.34
N ASP A 156 0.41 4.40 -3.13
CA ASP A 156 -0.82 4.23 -3.87
C ASP A 156 -1.93 5.18 -3.37
N ALA A 157 -3.07 5.23 -4.07
CA ALA A 157 -4.19 6.11 -3.74
C ALA A 157 -4.85 5.80 -2.37
N ASN A 158 -4.55 4.67 -1.73
CA ASN A 158 -5.07 4.36 -0.40
C ASN A 158 -4.45 5.27 0.67
N TYR A 159 -3.25 5.80 0.41
CA TYR A 159 -2.55 6.73 1.29
C TYR A 159 -2.93 8.20 1.06
N ASP A 160 -3.81 8.51 0.09
CA ASP A 160 -4.39 9.85 -0.09
C ASP A 160 -5.31 10.19 1.09
N VAL A 161 -4.72 10.58 2.19
CA VAL A 161 -5.37 10.95 3.44
C VAL A 161 -4.79 12.26 3.95
N GLU A 162 -5.64 13.21 4.29
CA GLU A 162 -5.24 14.54 4.75
C GLU A 162 -4.17 14.50 5.85
N ALA A 163 -4.32 13.60 6.83
CA ALA A 163 -3.37 13.47 7.94
C ALA A 163 -1.98 12.99 7.49
N ILE A 164 -1.91 12.12 6.46
CA ILE A 164 -0.65 11.65 5.88
C ILE A 164 -0.01 12.78 5.08
N LEU A 165 -0.79 13.42 4.18
CA LEU A 165 -0.30 14.53 3.34
C LEU A 165 0.21 15.69 4.19
N LYS A 166 -0.56 16.11 5.21
CA LYS A 166 -0.11 17.14 6.16
C LYS A 166 1.19 16.73 6.88
N TYR A 167 1.32 15.49 7.30
CA TYR A 167 2.54 15.04 7.98
C TYR A 167 3.76 15.09 7.05
N ILE A 168 3.61 14.66 5.81
CA ILE A 168 4.68 14.71 4.80
C ILE A 168 5.10 16.17 4.54
N ILE A 169 4.13 17.04 4.26
CA ILE A 169 4.40 18.42 3.87
C ILE A 169 4.86 19.26 5.07
N ASP A 170 4.16 19.18 6.19
CA ASP A 170 4.36 20.09 7.31
C ASP A 170 5.48 19.64 8.25
N GLN A 171 5.64 18.33 8.48
CA GLN A 171 6.61 17.81 9.43
C GLN A 171 7.88 17.30 8.77
N MET A 172 7.76 16.55 7.67
CA MET A 172 8.93 16.02 6.97
C MET A 172 9.50 17.04 5.96
N LYS A 173 8.73 18.08 5.59
CA LYS A 173 9.10 19.08 4.57
C LYS A 173 9.40 18.45 3.20
N ALA A 174 8.73 17.35 2.91
CA ALA A 174 8.88 16.56 1.69
C ALA A 174 7.68 16.76 0.75
N GLU A 175 7.87 16.43 -0.52
CA GLU A 175 6.82 16.38 -1.53
C GLU A 175 6.02 15.07 -1.42
N ALA A 176 4.69 15.14 -1.50
CA ALA A 176 3.83 13.97 -1.50
C ALA A 176 3.39 13.64 -2.94
N MET A 177 3.95 12.57 -3.51
CA MET A 177 3.59 12.05 -4.83
C MET A 177 2.62 10.86 -4.69
N ILE A 178 1.45 11.11 -4.10
CA ILE A 178 0.40 10.12 -3.85
C ILE A 178 -0.77 10.41 -4.80
N PRO A 179 -1.20 9.44 -5.63
CA PRO A 179 -2.34 9.61 -6.50
C PRO A 179 -3.60 9.89 -5.70
N ARG A 180 -4.43 10.81 -6.20
CA ARG A 180 -5.69 11.13 -5.55
C ARG A 180 -6.63 9.92 -5.52
N ASN A 181 -7.19 9.63 -4.36
CA ASN A 181 -8.16 8.56 -4.21
C ASN A 181 -9.54 9.03 -4.72
N PRO A 182 -10.08 8.42 -5.79
CA PRO A 182 -11.40 8.78 -6.31
C PRO A 182 -12.53 8.67 -5.26
N GLY A 183 -12.37 7.78 -4.26
CA GLY A 183 -13.33 7.61 -3.18
C GLY A 183 -13.32 8.74 -2.14
N ASN A 184 -12.28 9.57 -2.08
CA ASN A 184 -12.18 10.71 -1.18
C ASN A 184 -12.79 11.99 -1.78
N THR A 185 -13.21 11.96 -3.03
CA THR A 185 -13.72 13.12 -3.73
C THR A 185 -15.21 13.34 -3.46
N GLN A 186 -15.54 14.14 -2.45
CA GLN A 186 -16.79 14.90 -2.46
C GLN A 186 -16.75 16.02 -3.52
N ASN A 187 -15.57 16.45 -3.93
CA ASN A 187 -15.37 17.39 -5.02
C ASN A 187 -14.92 16.63 -6.27
N THR A 188 -15.77 16.63 -7.28
CA THR A 188 -15.38 16.17 -8.60
C THR A 188 -14.11 16.93 -9.03
N PRO A 189 -13.06 16.23 -9.57
CA PRO A 189 -11.83 16.89 -10.01
C PRO A 189 -12.05 17.79 -11.22
N TYR A 190 -13.30 18.11 -11.51
CA TYR A 190 -13.74 18.93 -12.65
C TYR A 190 -15.00 19.69 -12.29
N THR A 191 -15.22 20.80 -12.95
CA THR A 191 -16.48 21.56 -12.97
C THR A 191 -17.10 21.47 -14.36
N VAL A 192 -18.44 21.38 -14.42
CA VAL A 192 -19.18 21.45 -15.69
C VAL A 192 -19.83 22.82 -15.80
N ARG A 193 -19.47 23.55 -16.84
CA ARG A 193 -20.07 24.90 -17.14
C ARG A 193 -20.43 24.95 -18.63
N LYS A 194 -21.69 25.22 -18.95
CA LYS A 194 -22.17 25.37 -20.36
C LYS A 194 -21.69 24.20 -21.25
N ASP A 195 -21.94 22.95 -20.80
CA ASP A 195 -21.59 21.71 -21.49
C ASP A 195 -20.07 21.45 -21.73
N LYS A 196 -19.23 22.27 -21.11
CA LYS A 196 -17.77 22.07 -21.10
C LYS A 196 -17.29 21.60 -19.73
N ILE A 197 -16.34 20.69 -19.74
CA ILE A 197 -15.70 20.18 -18.53
C ILE A 197 -14.39 20.94 -18.33
N TYR A 198 -14.20 21.46 -17.11
CA TYR A 198 -13.00 22.19 -16.70
C TYR A 198 -12.28 21.40 -15.59
N CYS A 199 -10.96 21.35 -15.64
CA CYS A 199 -10.16 20.80 -14.55
C CYS A 199 -10.12 21.74 -13.34
N GLN A 200 -9.49 21.34 -12.25
CA GLN A 200 -9.36 22.15 -11.02
C GLN A 200 -8.59 23.46 -11.23
N ALA A 201 -7.72 23.52 -12.24
CA ALA A 201 -7.03 24.75 -12.65
C ALA A 201 -7.87 25.62 -13.59
N GLU A 202 -9.18 25.37 -13.67
CA GLU A 202 -10.15 26.10 -14.51
C GLU A 202 -9.83 26.04 -16.02
N LEU A 203 -9.02 25.09 -16.47
CA LEU A 203 -8.72 24.90 -17.87
C LEU A 203 -9.71 23.94 -18.53
N PRO A 204 -10.16 24.22 -19.77
CA PRO A 204 -11.05 23.31 -20.49
C PRO A 204 -10.35 21.99 -20.78
N MET A 205 -11.05 20.91 -20.49
CA MET A 205 -10.52 19.56 -20.72
C MET A 205 -10.85 19.07 -22.12
N TYR A 206 -9.93 18.34 -22.72
CA TYR A 206 -10.10 17.77 -24.06
C TYR A 206 -10.70 16.38 -23.99
N ARG A 207 -11.72 16.12 -24.82
CA ARG A 207 -12.29 14.79 -24.96
C ARG A 207 -11.33 13.89 -25.74
N LYS A 208 -10.92 12.76 -25.15
CA LYS A 208 -10.01 11.78 -25.76
C LYS A 208 -10.74 10.62 -26.43
N GLY A 209 -11.91 10.24 -25.90
CA GLY A 209 -12.64 9.10 -26.43
C GLY A 209 -13.97 8.83 -25.76
N LYS A 210 -14.67 7.83 -26.27
CA LYS A 210 -15.87 7.23 -25.67
C LYS A 210 -15.63 5.74 -25.47
N MET A 211 -16.23 5.17 -24.42
CA MET A 211 -16.28 3.75 -24.18
C MET A 211 -17.65 3.37 -23.61
N THR A 212 -18.11 2.18 -23.90
CA THR A 212 -19.39 1.67 -23.36
C THR A 212 -19.11 0.47 -22.47
N ASN A 213 -19.62 0.51 -21.24
CA ASN A 213 -19.55 -0.61 -20.34
C ASN A 213 -20.91 -0.83 -19.66
N LYS A 214 -21.45 -2.05 -19.76
CA LYS A 214 -22.77 -2.44 -19.24
C LYS A 214 -23.90 -1.46 -19.62
N GLY A 215 -23.92 -1.02 -20.89
CA GLY A 215 -24.94 -0.09 -21.42
C GLY A 215 -24.76 1.38 -21.00
N VAL A 216 -23.74 1.71 -20.18
CA VAL A 216 -23.43 3.10 -19.80
C VAL A 216 -22.31 3.61 -20.70
N VAL A 217 -22.51 4.80 -21.27
CA VAL A 217 -21.50 5.48 -22.07
C VAL A 217 -20.62 6.34 -21.16
N TYR A 218 -19.31 6.12 -21.26
CA TYR A 218 -18.30 6.90 -20.56
C TYR A 218 -17.50 7.74 -21.55
N CYS A 219 -17.31 9.02 -21.22
CA CYS A 219 -16.41 9.88 -21.97
C CYS A 219 -15.08 10.04 -21.22
N GLN A 220 -14.00 9.99 -21.97
CA GLN A 220 -12.66 10.23 -21.44
C GLN A 220 -12.24 11.66 -21.73
N TYR A 221 -11.76 12.34 -20.71
CA TYR A 221 -11.24 13.70 -20.80
C TYR A 221 -9.82 13.77 -20.27
N SER A 222 -9.02 14.64 -20.83
CA SER A 222 -7.64 14.89 -20.43
C SER A 222 -7.47 16.37 -20.08
N CYS A 223 -6.83 16.63 -18.95
CA CYS A 223 -6.41 17.97 -18.58
C CYS A 223 -5.19 18.38 -19.43
N PRO A 224 -5.11 19.63 -19.92
CA PRO A 224 -3.95 20.10 -20.69
C PRO A 224 -2.65 20.15 -19.88
N LEU A 225 -2.74 20.25 -18.55
CA LEU A 225 -1.57 20.27 -17.65
C LEU A 225 -1.22 18.88 -17.07
N TYR A 226 -2.08 17.89 -17.26
CA TYR A 226 -1.89 16.58 -16.66
C TYR A 226 -2.14 15.47 -17.68
N SER A 227 -1.17 14.63 -17.89
CA SER A 227 -1.28 13.50 -18.86
C SER A 227 -2.20 12.35 -18.39
N GLY A 228 -2.76 12.42 -17.18
CA GLY A 228 -3.69 11.45 -16.63
C GLY A 228 -5.07 11.49 -17.30
N LEU A 229 -5.69 10.33 -17.48
CA LEU A 229 -7.03 10.16 -18.02
C LEU A 229 -8.08 10.28 -16.91
N LEU A 230 -9.00 11.24 -17.04
CA LEU A 230 -10.24 11.29 -16.28
C LEU A 230 -11.35 10.56 -17.05
N ILE A 231 -12.02 9.63 -16.39
CA ILE A 231 -13.13 8.85 -16.94
C ILE A 231 -14.42 9.34 -16.30
N TRP A 232 -15.38 9.78 -17.10
CA TRP A 232 -16.68 10.26 -16.67
C TRP A 232 -17.83 9.48 -17.30
N SER A 233 -18.88 9.19 -16.52
CA SER A 233 -20.10 8.56 -17.03
C SER A 233 -21.12 9.62 -17.43
N GLU A 234 -21.52 9.67 -18.69
CA GLU A 234 -22.75 10.35 -19.10
C GLU A 234 -23.94 9.47 -18.66
N ARG A 235 -24.61 9.81 -17.55
CA ARG A 235 -25.97 9.34 -17.33
C ARG A 235 -26.89 10.35 -17.99
N MET A 236 -27.50 9.96 -19.08
CA MET A 236 -28.70 10.65 -19.58
C MET A 236 -29.89 10.26 -18.72
#